data_eab694b3446a3d0953c961a1ad66f1b3
#
_entry.id   eab694b3446a3d0953c961a1ad66f1b3
#
_cell.length_a   1.000
_cell.length_b   1.000
_cell.length_c   1.000
_cell.angle_alpha   90.00
_cell.angle_beta   90.00
_cell.angle_gamma   90.00
#
_symmetry.space_group_name_H-M   'P 1'
#
loop_
_entity.id
_entity.type
_entity.pdbx_description
1 polymer ?
#
loop_
_entity_poly.entity_id
_entity_poly.type
_entity_poly.pdbx_seq_one_letter_code
_entity_poly.pdbx_strand_id
1 'polypeptide(L)'
;MVSASQASGSTPLSLRHGIVAAGWXTDPAGDPTTPXAYLDLLRPLYAAGRRDLPIGRLLEGHVDAVQIVFRYGTSSQVAALRARIAAGAXLGVWNAGLPGEXLVLTGGRLTGGKGYASGAGILTHALVTAXSERGPQLLLLDLXADPPAIDREWWQTIGMQRSETHLVRWSGSVIXEDXRIGEXGSYAREPFFSGGALRFAAVHAGGIAGLLDAVRDHLTTHERASDPFQASRLADLFLLAQGAAASIRDTAGAWFSGTDAERLARVSAARLSIAGSAERALTIAQEAVGLPGLFLSHPLAAKIADLMVYLRQPAPDAHRFRVGQAVAEHILDPIL
;
A
#
# COMPACT_ATOMS: atom_id res chain seq x y z
N MET A 1 -41.11 20.60 -10.15
CA MET A 1 -40.72 19.18 -9.87
C MET A 1 -39.37 18.95 -10.53
N VAL A 2 -38.32 18.96 -9.75
CA VAL A 2 -36.96 18.68 -10.25
C VAL A 2 -36.76 17.18 -10.13
N SER A 3 -36.64 16.52 -11.28
CA SER A 3 -36.33 15.09 -11.33
C SER A 3 -34.96 14.85 -10.70
N ALA A 4 -34.95 14.03 -9.63
CA ALA A 4 -33.70 13.58 -9.03
C ALA A 4 -33.03 12.61 -10.01
N SER A 5 -32.01 13.12 -10.70
CA SER A 5 -31.11 12.28 -11.49
C SER A 5 -30.48 11.27 -10.52
N GLN A 6 -30.75 10.00 -10.73
CA GLN A 6 -30.10 8.94 -9.99
C GLN A 6 -28.60 8.97 -10.35
N ALA A 7 -27.79 9.45 -9.41
CA ALA A 7 -26.35 9.24 -9.51
C ALA A 7 -26.13 7.73 -9.53
N SER A 8 -25.54 7.22 -10.59
CA SER A 8 -25.14 5.82 -10.68
C SER A 8 -24.01 5.59 -9.67
N GLY A 9 -24.39 5.32 -8.44
CA GLY A 9 -23.44 5.04 -7.37
C GLY A 9 -22.77 3.70 -7.64
N SER A 10 -21.54 3.74 -8.15
CA SER A 10 -20.74 2.52 -8.22
C SER A 10 -20.55 1.98 -6.79
N THR A 11 -20.79 0.71 -6.58
CA THR A 11 -20.56 0.05 -5.30
C THR A 11 -19.12 0.35 -4.84
N PRO A 12 -18.94 0.79 -3.60
CA PRO A 12 -17.59 1.07 -3.11
C PRO A 12 -16.70 -0.18 -3.26
N LEU A 13 -15.47 0.04 -3.70
CA LEU A 13 -14.50 -1.04 -3.81
C LEU A 13 -14.24 -1.62 -2.42
N SER A 14 -14.13 -2.95 -2.32
CA SER A 14 -13.76 -3.61 -1.08
C SER A 14 -12.47 -4.41 -1.31
N LEU A 15 -11.78 -4.75 -0.23
CA LEU A 15 -10.55 -5.55 -0.33
C LEU A 15 -10.84 -6.87 -1.07
N ARG A 16 -11.95 -7.54 -0.72
CA ARG A 16 -12.33 -8.78 -1.38
C ARG A 16 -12.53 -8.59 -2.88
N HIS A 17 -13.22 -7.51 -3.28
CA HIS A 17 -13.41 -7.19 -4.69
C HIS A 17 -12.06 -6.99 -5.40
N GLY A 18 -11.12 -6.31 -4.76
CA GLY A 18 -9.79 -6.09 -5.31
C GLY A 18 -9.04 -7.40 -5.53
N ILE A 19 -9.07 -8.29 -4.56
CA ILE A 19 -8.43 -9.62 -4.64
C ILE A 19 -9.04 -10.44 -5.79
N VAL A 20 -10.36 -10.47 -5.88
CA VAL A 20 -11.09 -11.24 -6.93
C VAL A 20 -10.79 -10.65 -8.31
N ALA A 21 -10.86 -9.32 -8.45
CA ALA A 21 -10.63 -8.64 -9.73
C ALA A 21 -9.19 -8.85 -10.24
N ALA A 22 -8.24 -9.01 -9.32
CA ALA A 22 -6.84 -9.29 -9.67
C ALA A 22 -6.59 -10.79 -9.97
N GLY A 23 -7.59 -11.66 -9.80
CA GLY A 23 -7.44 -13.11 -9.98
C GLY A 23 -6.77 -13.80 -8.79
N TRP A 24 -6.55 -13.10 -7.71
CA TRP A 24 -5.75 -13.58 -6.57
C TRP A 24 -6.50 -14.47 -5.56
N UNK A 25 -7.63 -14.67 -5.78
CA UNK A 25 -8.30 -15.45 -5.09
C UNK A 25 -7.96 -16.77 -5.30
N THR A 26 -7.90 -17.20 -6.59
CA THR A 26 -7.58 -18.55 -7.05
C THR A 26 -6.08 -18.78 -7.25
N ASP A 27 -5.37 -17.74 -7.66
CA ASP A 27 -3.91 -17.79 -7.85
C ASP A 27 -3.26 -16.64 -7.08
N PRO A 28 -2.99 -16.81 -5.79
CA PRO A 28 -2.43 -15.73 -4.97
C PRO A 28 -1.11 -15.19 -5.52
N ALA A 29 -0.95 -13.87 -5.43
CA ALA A 29 0.21 -13.16 -5.95
C ALA A 29 1.48 -13.49 -5.15
N GLY A 30 2.25 -14.45 -5.62
CA GLY A 30 3.54 -14.79 -5.03
C GLY A 30 4.65 -13.85 -5.48
N ASP A 31 5.90 -14.21 -5.18
CA ASP A 31 7.05 -13.40 -5.62
C ASP A 31 7.17 -13.43 -7.14
N PRO A 32 7.24 -12.26 -7.78
CA PRO A 32 7.45 -12.22 -9.23
C PRO A 32 8.87 -12.70 -9.57
N THR A 33 8.99 -13.42 -10.69
CA THR A 33 10.29 -13.94 -11.15
C THR A 33 10.75 -13.29 -12.45
N THR A 34 9.92 -12.45 -13.06
CA THR A 34 10.25 -11.74 -14.30
C THR A 34 9.69 -10.32 -14.27
N PRO A 35 10.21 -9.41 -15.07
CA PRO A 35 9.60 -8.07 -15.22
C PRO A 35 8.11 -8.10 -15.55
N UNK A 36 7.75 -8.87 -16.23
CA UNK A 36 6.48 -8.99 -16.59
C UNK A 36 5.61 -9.38 -15.51
N ALA A 37 5.96 -10.41 -14.86
CA ALA A 37 5.20 -10.84 -13.68
C ALA A 37 5.13 -9.74 -12.61
N TYR A 38 6.22 -8.98 -12.43
CA TYR A 38 6.21 -7.89 -11.44
C TYR A 38 5.22 -6.78 -11.85
N LEU A 39 5.19 -6.43 -13.13
CA LEU A 39 4.21 -5.44 -13.61
C LEU A 39 2.78 -5.96 -13.47
N ASP A 40 2.55 -7.24 -13.75
CA ASP A 40 1.23 -7.85 -13.60
C ASP A 40 0.76 -7.82 -12.14
N LEU A 41 1.70 -7.91 -11.19
CA LEU A 41 1.40 -7.76 -9.77
C LEU A 41 1.11 -6.30 -9.41
N LEU A 42 1.84 -5.34 -10.00
CA LEU A 42 1.73 -3.92 -9.64
C LEU A 42 0.50 -3.24 -10.31
N ARG A 43 0.06 -3.71 -11.49
CA ARG A 43 -1.09 -3.13 -12.20
C ARG A 43 -2.39 -3.12 -11.38
N PRO A 44 -2.80 -4.22 -10.72
CA PRO A 44 -3.99 -4.18 -9.87
C PRO A 44 -3.83 -3.22 -8.68
N LEU A 45 -2.63 -3.07 -8.12
CA LEU A 45 -2.36 -2.13 -7.03
C LEU A 45 -2.53 -0.69 -7.52
N TYR A 46 -1.97 -0.38 -8.69
CA TYR A 46 -2.14 0.92 -9.34
C TYR A 46 -3.62 1.20 -9.61
N ALA A 47 -4.34 0.22 -10.18
CA ALA A 47 -5.76 0.38 -10.50
C ALA A 47 -6.61 0.61 -9.23
N ALA A 48 -6.29 -0.11 -8.14
CA ALA A 48 -6.97 0.09 -6.86
C ALA A 48 -6.71 1.49 -6.32
N GLY A 49 -5.46 1.95 -6.35
CA GLY A 49 -5.10 3.31 -5.91
C GLY A 49 -5.79 4.39 -6.72
N ARG A 50 -5.96 4.18 -8.02
CA ARG A 50 -6.66 5.12 -8.91
C ARG A 50 -8.13 5.27 -8.53
N ARG A 51 -8.77 4.18 -8.10
CA ARG A 51 -10.17 4.20 -7.67
C ARG A 51 -10.34 4.62 -6.21
N ASP A 52 -9.54 4.03 -5.30
CA ASP A 52 -9.84 4.06 -3.87
C ASP A 52 -8.53 3.78 -3.08
N LEU A 53 -7.91 4.83 -2.59
CA LEU A 53 -6.61 4.72 -1.91
C LEU A 53 -6.66 3.86 -0.62
N PRO A 54 -7.69 3.99 0.25
CA PRO A 54 -7.78 3.09 1.39
C PRO A 54 -7.79 1.62 1.01
N ILE A 55 -8.55 1.25 -0.03
CA ILE A 55 -8.61 -0.14 -0.49
C ILE A 55 -7.29 -0.53 -1.17
N GLY A 56 -6.66 0.41 -1.90
CA GLY A 56 -5.33 0.18 -2.48
C GLY A 56 -4.31 -0.17 -1.40
N ARG A 57 -4.35 0.55 -0.26
CA ARG A 57 -3.49 0.25 0.89
C ARG A 57 -3.72 -1.15 1.45
N LEU A 58 -4.99 -1.55 1.58
CA LEU A 58 -5.33 -2.88 2.09
C LEU A 58 -4.92 -3.98 1.10
N LEU A 59 -5.11 -3.73 -0.20
CA LEU A 59 -4.76 -4.69 -1.24
C LEU A 59 -3.23 -4.91 -1.30
N GLU A 60 -2.42 -3.83 -1.19
CA GLU A 60 -0.97 -3.99 -1.20
C GLU A 60 -0.48 -4.70 0.06
N GLY A 61 -1.14 -4.48 1.21
CA GLY A 61 -0.84 -5.22 2.43
C GLY A 61 -1.18 -6.70 2.32
N HIS A 62 -2.26 -7.03 1.59
CA HIS A 62 -2.62 -8.43 1.33
C HIS A 62 -1.54 -9.10 0.47
N VAL A 63 -1.11 -8.45 -0.60
CA VAL A 63 -0.04 -8.95 -1.47
C VAL A 63 1.26 -9.13 -0.68
N ASP A 64 1.62 -8.13 0.14
CA ASP A 64 2.83 -8.20 0.96
C ASP A 64 2.81 -9.44 1.85
N ALA A 65 1.69 -9.68 2.55
CA ALA A 65 1.55 -10.84 3.43
C ALA A 65 1.71 -12.16 2.66
N VAL A 66 1.10 -12.25 1.48
CA VAL A 66 1.21 -13.45 0.63
C VAL A 66 2.66 -13.69 0.23
N GLN A 67 3.33 -12.66 -0.28
CA GLN A 67 4.73 -12.77 -0.72
C GLN A 67 5.65 -13.20 0.44
N ILE A 68 5.45 -12.62 1.62
CA ILE A 68 6.26 -12.95 2.80
C ILE A 68 6.10 -14.44 3.16
N VAL A 69 4.87 -14.95 3.20
CA VAL A 69 4.64 -16.35 3.54
C VAL A 69 5.20 -17.27 2.44
N PHE A 70 5.05 -16.89 1.17
CA PHE A 70 5.58 -17.70 0.06
C PHE A 70 7.11 -17.76 0.09
N ARG A 71 7.75 -16.68 0.53
CA ARG A 71 9.22 -16.59 0.58
C ARG A 71 9.82 -17.31 1.77
N TYR A 72 9.18 -17.21 2.93
CA TYR A 72 9.79 -17.67 4.20
C TYR A 72 9.05 -18.84 4.85
N GLY A 73 7.82 -19.14 4.44
CA GLY A 73 7.03 -20.22 5.02
C GLY A 73 7.43 -21.58 4.46
N THR A 74 7.07 -22.62 5.21
CA THR A 74 7.22 -23.99 4.72
C THR A 74 6.21 -24.30 3.62
N SER A 75 6.43 -25.39 2.88
CA SER A 75 5.49 -25.83 1.83
C SER A 75 4.09 -26.05 2.39
N SER A 76 3.97 -26.59 3.61
CA SER A 76 2.67 -26.80 4.24
C SER A 76 1.97 -25.48 4.60
N GLN A 77 2.75 -24.49 5.08
CA GLN A 77 2.22 -23.14 5.38
C GLN A 77 1.73 -22.44 4.11
N VAL A 78 2.49 -22.55 3.02
CA VAL A 78 2.10 -21.99 1.72
C VAL A 78 0.82 -22.65 1.21
N ALA A 79 0.72 -23.99 1.28
CA ALA A 79 -0.48 -24.71 0.87
C ALA A 79 -1.70 -24.31 1.72
N ALA A 80 -1.52 -24.21 3.03
CA ALA A 80 -2.58 -23.78 3.94
C ALA A 80 -3.02 -22.34 3.63
N LEU A 81 -2.07 -21.45 3.33
CA LEU A 81 -2.41 -20.06 2.97
C LEU A 81 -3.20 -19.99 1.68
N ARG A 82 -2.82 -20.75 0.65
CA ARG A 82 -3.59 -20.83 -0.61
C ARG A 82 -5.03 -21.24 -0.34
N ALA A 83 -5.25 -22.26 0.50
CA ALA A 83 -6.59 -22.71 0.85
C ALA A 83 -7.39 -21.64 1.61
N ARG A 84 -6.76 -20.94 2.54
CA ARG A 84 -7.40 -19.83 3.27
C ARG A 84 -7.80 -18.68 2.34
N ILE A 85 -6.94 -18.30 1.40
CA ILE A 85 -7.24 -17.24 0.44
C ILE A 85 -8.40 -17.65 -0.47
N ALA A 86 -8.40 -18.89 -0.96
CA ALA A 86 -9.50 -19.41 -1.77
C ALA A 86 -10.82 -19.41 -0.99
N ALA A 87 -10.76 -19.58 0.34
CA ALA A 87 -11.92 -19.48 1.22
C ALA A 87 -12.29 -18.05 1.60
N GLY A 88 -11.54 -17.06 1.12
CA GLY A 88 -11.89 -15.65 1.29
C GLY A 88 -11.06 -14.88 2.32
N ALA A 89 -9.89 -15.43 2.70
CA ALA A 89 -9.02 -14.74 3.67
C ALA A 89 -8.48 -13.41 3.15
N UNK A 90 -8.32 -12.21 3.90
CA UNK A 90 -7.84 -11.07 3.69
C UNK A 90 -6.77 -10.89 4.53
N LEU A 91 -5.67 -10.69 4.16
CA LEU A 91 -4.43 -10.63 4.95
C LEU A 91 -3.86 -9.21 5.03
N GLY A 92 -2.95 -8.99 6.02
CA GLY A 92 -2.18 -7.75 6.09
C GLY A 92 -0.89 -7.97 6.90
N VAL A 93 -0.03 -6.95 6.90
CA VAL A 93 1.24 -6.97 7.64
C VAL A 93 1.23 -5.82 8.65
N TRP A 94 1.41 -6.14 9.94
CA TRP A 94 1.44 -5.15 11.01
C TRP A 94 2.82 -5.15 11.66
N ASN A 95 3.73 -4.34 11.13
CA ASN A 95 5.11 -4.30 11.59
C ASN A 95 5.38 -3.18 12.62
N ALA A 96 4.69 -2.07 12.53
CA ALA A 96 4.98 -0.91 13.38
C ALA A 96 4.79 -1.23 14.85
N GLY A 97 5.80 -0.90 15.66
CA GLY A 97 5.74 -1.11 17.10
C GLY A 97 4.78 -0.13 17.77
N LEU A 98 4.30 -0.51 18.94
CA LEU A 98 3.51 0.38 19.80
C LEU A 98 4.43 0.87 20.91
N PRO A 99 4.74 2.17 20.97
CA PRO A 99 5.67 2.68 21.99
C PRO A 99 5.21 2.33 23.42
N GLY A 100 6.14 1.78 24.19
CA GLY A 100 5.88 1.33 25.55
C GLY A 100 5.20 -0.03 25.67
N GLU A 101 4.75 -0.61 24.57
CA GLU A 101 4.04 -1.89 24.58
C GLU A 101 4.52 -2.87 23.46
N UNK A 102 5.76 -3.17 23.13
CA UNK A 102 6.28 -3.92 22.23
C UNK A 102 5.61 -5.16 22.28
N LEU A 103 5.35 -5.72 21.24
CA LEU A 103 4.77 -7.04 21.07
C LEU A 103 5.84 -8.10 21.30
N VAL A 104 5.65 -8.90 22.32
CA VAL A 104 6.63 -9.91 22.73
C VAL A 104 6.02 -11.31 22.75
N LEU A 105 6.86 -12.31 22.44
CA LEU A 105 6.52 -13.73 22.48
C LEU A 105 7.41 -14.39 23.53
N THR A 106 6.86 -14.70 24.69
CA THR A 106 7.58 -15.29 25.82
C THR A 106 6.86 -16.55 26.28
N GLY A 107 7.58 -17.67 26.39
CA GLY A 107 7.01 -18.94 26.79
C GLY A 107 5.81 -19.37 25.90
N GLY A 108 5.84 -19.03 24.63
CA GLY A 108 4.76 -19.36 23.68
C GLY A 108 3.53 -18.47 23.82
N ARG A 109 3.60 -17.38 24.60
CA ARG A 109 2.49 -16.45 24.79
C ARG A 109 2.82 -15.07 24.20
N LEU A 110 1.87 -14.50 23.47
CA LEU A 110 1.98 -13.22 22.79
C LEU A 110 1.32 -12.13 23.65
N THR A 111 2.09 -11.10 23.98
CA THR A 111 1.60 -9.98 24.80
C THR A 111 2.16 -8.66 24.27
N GLY A 112 1.36 -7.60 24.31
CA GLY A 112 1.75 -6.28 23.81
C GLY A 112 0.99 -5.92 22.56
N GLY A 113 1.48 -4.93 21.81
CA GLY A 113 0.68 -4.39 20.71
C GLY A 113 1.43 -3.96 19.48
N LYS A 114 0.64 -3.58 18.47
CA LYS A 114 1.13 -2.99 17.22
C LYS A 114 0.37 -1.69 16.97
N GLY A 115 1.10 -0.72 16.42
CA GLY A 115 0.51 0.51 15.91
C GLY A 115 0.29 0.43 14.40
N TYR A 116 -0.47 1.35 13.89
CA TYR A 116 -0.72 1.48 12.44
C TYR A 116 -1.16 0.16 11.80
N ALA A 117 -2.03 -0.60 12.51
CA ALA A 117 -2.53 -1.90 12.05
C ALA A 117 -3.65 -1.69 11.02
N SER A 118 -3.26 -1.48 9.74
CA SER A 118 -4.23 -1.26 8.66
C SER A 118 -5.11 -2.49 8.48
N GLY A 119 -6.40 -2.26 8.34
CA GLY A 119 -7.39 -3.31 8.16
C GLY A 119 -7.76 -4.06 9.43
N ALA A 120 -7.40 -3.53 10.62
CA ALA A 120 -7.65 -4.24 11.89
C ALA A 120 -9.11 -4.64 12.09
N GLY A 121 -10.07 -3.89 11.51
CA GLY A 121 -11.49 -4.22 11.56
C GLY A 121 -12.01 -5.04 10.38
N ILE A 122 -11.14 -5.41 9.44
CA ILE A 122 -11.53 -6.01 8.15
C ILE A 122 -10.83 -7.34 7.90
N LEU A 123 -9.55 -7.44 8.25
CA LEU A 123 -8.70 -8.60 7.92
C LEU A 123 -9.11 -9.83 8.73
N THR A 124 -8.89 -11.00 8.12
CA THR A 124 -9.06 -12.30 8.79
C THR A 124 -7.74 -12.80 9.37
N HIS A 125 -6.61 -12.38 8.79
CA HIS A 125 -5.29 -12.82 9.22
C HIS A 125 -4.31 -11.64 9.16
N ALA A 126 -3.33 -11.65 10.06
CA ALA A 126 -2.27 -10.64 10.04
C ALA A 126 -0.90 -11.28 10.28
N LEU A 127 0.08 -10.85 9.48
CA LEU A 127 1.48 -11.11 9.78
C LEU A 127 1.95 -10.03 10.76
N VAL A 128 2.54 -10.44 11.89
CA VAL A 128 3.08 -9.51 12.88
C VAL A 128 4.51 -9.95 13.25
N THR A 129 5.38 -9.00 13.58
CA THR A 129 6.72 -9.28 14.13
C THR A 129 6.66 -9.10 15.65
N ALA A 130 7.05 -10.15 16.39
CA ALA A 130 7.14 -10.11 17.86
C ALA A 130 8.58 -10.36 18.33
N UNK A 131 9.03 -9.83 19.18
CA UNK A 131 10.21 -9.98 19.69
C UNK A 131 10.19 -11.16 20.44
N SER A 132 11.06 -12.05 20.40
CA SER A 132 11.23 -13.28 21.20
C SER A 132 12.63 -13.31 21.82
N GLU A 133 12.84 -14.27 22.70
CA GLU A 133 14.14 -14.44 23.38
C GLU A 133 15.28 -14.66 22.38
N ARG A 134 14.97 -15.16 21.20
CA ARG A 134 15.97 -15.48 20.16
C ARG A 134 16.05 -14.44 19.06
N GLY A 135 15.21 -13.38 19.14
CA GLY A 135 15.17 -12.33 18.14
C GLY A 135 13.76 -12.10 17.57
N PRO A 136 13.64 -11.26 16.55
CA PRO A 136 12.33 -10.97 15.97
C PRO A 136 11.76 -12.19 15.25
N GLN A 137 10.57 -12.63 15.66
CA GLN A 137 9.84 -13.74 15.04
C GLN A 137 8.61 -13.24 14.31
N LEU A 138 8.46 -13.66 13.07
CA LEU A 138 7.27 -13.36 12.27
C LEU A 138 6.19 -14.40 12.56
N LEU A 139 4.96 -13.93 12.77
CA LEU A 139 3.82 -14.78 13.12
C LEU A 139 2.66 -14.49 12.16
N LEU A 140 2.02 -15.52 11.65
CA LEU A 140 0.76 -15.39 10.90
C LEU A 140 -0.39 -15.73 11.86
N LEU A 141 -1.13 -14.71 12.26
CA LEU A 141 -2.21 -14.84 13.26
C LEU A 141 -3.58 -14.91 12.59
N ASP A 142 -4.44 -15.80 13.10
CA ASP A 142 -5.85 -15.90 12.71
C ASP A 142 -6.62 -14.96 13.63
N LEU A 143 -7.12 -13.88 13.10
CA LEU A 143 -7.82 -12.85 13.87
C LEU A 143 -9.25 -13.19 14.26
N UNK A 144 -9.55 -14.20 13.65
CA UNK A 144 -10.69 -14.63 13.93
C UNK A 144 -10.71 -15.52 14.99
N ALA A 145 -9.93 -16.44 15.12
CA ALA A 145 -9.73 -17.41 16.20
C ALA A 145 -9.21 -16.75 17.49
N ASP A 146 -8.32 -15.78 17.36
CA ASP A 146 -7.70 -15.09 18.50
C ASP A 146 -7.66 -13.58 18.24
N PRO A 147 -8.80 -12.89 18.39
CA PRO A 147 -8.89 -11.47 18.07
C PRO A 147 -8.10 -10.59 19.03
N PRO A 148 -7.33 -9.62 18.53
CA PRO A 148 -6.73 -8.61 19.40
C PRO A 148 -7.78 -7.63 19.91
N ALA A 149 -7.48 -6.97 21.01
CA ALA A 149 -8.23 -5.78 21.40
C ALA A 149 -7.86 -4.66 20.41
N ILE A 150 -8.86 -4.02 19.83
CA ILE A 150 -8.67 -2.98 18.80
C ILE A 150 -9.10 -1.63 19.35
N ASP A 151 -8.19 -0.65 19.37
CA ASP A 151 -8.50 0.73 19.73
C ASP A 151 -8.93 1.46 18.44
N ARG A 152 -10.22 1.56 18.23
CA ARG A 152 -10.80 2.17 17.03
C ARG A 152 -10.89 3.70 17.12
N GLU A 153 -10.65 4.29 18.26
CA GLU A 153 -10.74 5.74 18.45
C GLU A 153 -9.41 6.45 18.13
N TRP A 154 -8.35 5.69 17.96
CA TRP A 154 -7.02 6.23 17.72
C TRP A 154 -6.85 6.84 16.33
N TRP A 155 -7.42 6.24 15.28
CA TRP A 155 -7.20 6.63 13.88
C TRP A 155 -8.10 7.80 13.48
N GLN A 156 -7.78 9.00 14.00
CA GLN A 156 -8.56 10.23 13.78
C GLN A 156 -7.84 11.13 12.78
N THR A 157 -7.62 10.61 11.56
CA THR A 157 -6.89 11.30 10.49
C THR A 157 -7.86 12.00 9.53
N ILE A 158 -7.35 12.99 8.78
CA ILE A 158 -8.14 13.72 7.80
C ILE A 158 -8.46 12.88 6.56
N GLY A 159 -7.70 11.80 6.34
CA GLY A 159 -7.91 10.90 5.20
C GLY A 159 -7.52 9.48 5.57
N MET A 160 -7.72 8.53 4.64
CA MET A 160 -7.41 7.11 4.85
C MET A 160 -8.19 6.48 6.01
N GLN A 161 -9.29 7.06 6.42
CA GLN A 161 -10.09 6.52 7.53
C GLN A 161 -10.61 5.12 7.21
N ARG A 162 -11.02 4.89 5.96
CA ARG A 162 -11.55 3.60 5.51
C ARG A 162 -10.48 2.50 5.41
N SER A 163 -9.20 2.82 5.64
CA SER A 163 -8.17 1.79 5.77
C SER A 163 -8.25 1.06 7.12
N GLU A 164 -9.11 1.52 8.04
CA GLU A 164 -9.31 0.90 9.36
C GLU A 164 -7.97 0.62 10.05
N THR A 165 -7.13 1.67 10.14
CA THR A 165 -5.78 1.57 10.68
C THR A 165 -5.82 1.91 12.18
N HIS A 166 -5.69 0.90 13.02
CA HIS A 166 -5.92 1.05 14.46
C HIS A 166 -4.72 0.61 15.28
N LEU A 167 -4.78 0.77 16.59
CA LEU A 167 -3.87 0.10 17.53
C LEU A 167 -4.47 -1.26 17.88
N VAL A 168 -3.64 -2.28 17.97
CA VAL A 168 -4.09 -3.63 18.33
C VAL A 168 -3.22 -4.17 19.47
N ARG A 169 -3.83 -4.98 20.37
CA ARG A 169 -3.15 -5.54 21.54
C ARG A 169 -3.57 -6.96 21.81
N TRP A 170 -2.60 -7.78 22.22
CA TRP A 170 -2.83 -9.15 22.70
C TRP A 170 -2.39 -9.23 24.17
N SER A 171 -3.08 -10.05 24.97
CA SER A 171 -2.84 -10.16 26.42
C SER A 171 -2.61 -11.61 26.86
N GLY A 172 -1.67 -12.30 26.20
CA GLY A 172 -1.29 -13.66 26.55
C GLY A 172 -1.79 -14.73 25.61
N SER A 173 -2.04 -14.39 24.37
CA SER A 173 -2.49 -15.31 23.31
C SER A 173 -1.48 -16.42 23.11
N VAL A 174 -1.95 -17.66 23.02
CA VAL A 174 -1.07 -18.84 22.81
C VAL A 174 -0.70 -18.97 21.35
N ILE A 175 0.60 -19.07 21.10
CA ILE A 175 1.11 -19.18 19.72
C ILE A 175 1.67 -20.57 19.44
N UNK A 176 1.05 -21.18 18.62
CA UNK A 176 1.42 -22.36 18.23
C UNK A 176 2.55 -22.30 17.32
N GLU A 177 3.26 -23.39 17.02
CA GLU A 177 4.47 -23.40 16.21
C GLU A 177 4.18 -23.11 14.74
N ASP A 178 3.10 -23.63 14.28
CA ASP A 178 2.64 -23.36 12.90
C ASP A 178 2.26 -21.90 12.60
N UNK A 179 2.17 -21.01 13.54
CA UNK A 179 2.00 -19.72 13.39
C UNK A 179 3.15 -19.02 13.09
N ARG A 180 4.30 -19.61 13.32
CA ARG A 180 5.63 -19.00 13.10
C ARG A 180 6.07 -19.11 11.64
N ILE A 181 6.44 -17.99 11.03
CA ILE A 181 6.84 -17.97 9.62
C ILE A 181 8.35 -17.68 9.53
N GLY A 182 9.09 -18.58 8.92
CA GLY A 182 10.53 -18.41 8.69
C GLY A 182 11.35 -18.39 9.98
N GLU A 183 12.60 -18.11 9.77
CA GLU A 183 13.56 -18.03 10.89
C GLU A 183 13.52 -16.65 11.56
N UNK A 184 13.86 -16.38 12.67
CA UNK A 184 13.98 -15.25 13.32
C UNK A 184 14.61 -14.27 12.47
N GLY A 185 14.31 -13.22 12.36
CA GLY A 185 14.79 -12.09 11.61
C GLY A 185 14.62 -12.12 10.09
N SER A 186 14.01 -13.16 9.55
CA SER A 186 13.86 -13.31 8.09
C SER A 186 13.08 -12.17 7.45
N TYR A 187 12.08 -11.62 8.13
CA TYR A 187 11.23 -10.55 7.58
C TYR A 187 12.03 -9.30 7.18
N ALA A 188 13.08 -8.97 7.94
CA ALA A 188 13.87 -7.75 7.71
C ALA A 188 14.98 -7.94 6.66
N ARG A 189 15.04 -9.10 6.00
CA ARG A 189 16.11 -9.36 5.01
C ARG A 189 15.95 -8.51 3.76
N GLU A 190 17.05 -7.87 3.38
CA GLU A 190 17.11 -7.10 2.15
C GLU A 190 17.46 -8.04 0.96
N PRO A 191 17.09 -7.72 -0.26
CA PRO A 191 16.45 -6.46 -0.71
C PRO A 191 14.92 -6.49 -0.60
N PHE A 192 14.33 -7.53 -0.05
CA PHE A 192 12.87 -7.74 -0.08
C PHE A 192 12.13 -6.81 0.87
N PHE A 193 12.72 -6.52 2.05
CA PHE A 193 12.09 -5.66 3.05
C PHE A 193 11.89 -4.23 2.50
N SER A 194 13.00 -3.55 2.19
CA SER A 194 12.91 -2.17 1.68
C SER A 194 12.38 -2.11 0.25
N GLY A 195 12.67 -3.14 -0.54
CA GLY A 195 12.16 -3.25 -1.91
C GLY A 195 10.64 -3.31 -1.99
N GLY A 196 10.00 -3.77 -0.92
CA GLY A 196 8.54 -3.81 -0.82
C GLY A 196 7.87 -2.45 -1.01
N ALA A 197 8.61 -1.36 -0.81
CA ALA A 197 8.08 -0.01 -1.01
C ALA A 197 7.54 0.23 -2.42
N LEU A 198 7.98 -0.54 -3.43
CA LEU A 198 7.47 -0.39 -4.79
C LEU A 198 5.97 -0.71 -4.87
N ARG A 199 5.45 -1.59 -4.01
CA ARG A 199 4.02 -1.91 -3.97
C ARG A 199 3.19 -0.69 -3.57
N PHE A 200 3.51 -0.03 -2.45
CA PHE A 200 2.73 1.15 -2.05
C PHE A 200 2.99 2.33 -3.01
N ALA A 201 4.19 2.42 -3.60
CA ALA A 201 4.49 3.45 -4.60
C ALA A 201 3.57 3.29 -5.83
N ALA A 202 3.26 2.05 -6.24
CA ALA A 202 2.32 1.78 -7.33
C ALA A 202 0.90 2.27 -6.96
N VAL A 203 0.48 2.07 -5.71
CA VAL A 203 -0.82 2.59 -5.22
C VAL A 203 -0.82 4.12 -5.25
N HIS A 204 0.27 4.77 -4.80
CA HIS A 204 0.41 6.24 -4.84
C HIS A 204 0.35 6.76 -6.29
N ALA A 205 1.04 6.10 -7.22
CA ALA A 205 1.01 6.46 -8.64
C ALA A 205 -0.43 6.37 -9.18
N GLY A 206 -1.16 5.33 -8.77
CA GLY A 206 -2.59 5.22 -9.07
C GLY A 206 -3.38 6.40 -8.51
N GLY A 207 -3.06 6.82 -7.28
CA GLY A 207 -3.71 7.96 -6.64
C GLY A 207 -3.56 9.26 -7.45
N ILE A 208 -2.38 9.46 -8.05
CA ILE A 208 -2.17 10.62 -8.93
C ILE A 208 -3.13 10.55 -10.14
N ALA A 209 -3.23 9.38 -10.76
CA ALA A 209 -4.17 9.18 -11.88
C ALA A 209 -5.62 9.38 -11.43
N GLY A 210 -5.94 9.00 -10.19
CA GLY A 210 -7.27 9.22 -9.62
C GLY A 210 -7.61 10.70 -9.44
N LEU A 211 -6.61 11.53 -9.10
CA LEU A 211 -6.79 12.98 -9.07
C LEU A 211 -7.10 13.52 -10.47
N LEU A 212 -6.35 13.06 -11.49
CA LEU A 212 -6.60 13.44 -12.87
C LEU A 212 -8.04 13.07 -13.29
N ASP A 213 -8.48 11.85 -12.95
CA ASP A 213 -9.84 11.41 -13.29
C ASP A 213 -10.90 12.35 -12.67
N ALA A 214 -10.76 12.67 -11.38
CA ALA A 214 -11.74 13.53 -10.69
C ALA A 214 -11.76 14.95 -11.26
N VAL A 215 -10.58 15.51 -11.57
CA VAL A 215 -10.47 16.84 -12.18
C VAL A 215 -11.09 16.83 -13.58
N ARG A 216 -10.74 15.84 -14.41
CA ARG A 216 -11.26 15.72 -15.78
C ARG A 216 -12.78 15.60 -15.76
N ASP A 217 -13.33 14.75 -14.89
CA ASP A 217 -14.78 14.56 -14.79
C ASP A 217 -15.47 15.87 -14.39
N HIS A 218 -14.90 16.59 -13.41
CA HIS A 218 -15.44 17.87 -12.97
C HIS A 218 -15.44 18.91 -14.12
N LEU A 219 -14.31 19.05 -14.80
CA LEU A 219 -14.18 20.04 -15.88
C LEU A 219 -15.07 19.71 -17.08
N THR A 220 -15.20 18.42 -17.41
CA THR A 220 -16.07 17.98 -18.50
C THR A 220 -17.54 18.23 -18.17
N THR A 221 -17.96 17.89 -16.95
CA THR A 221 -19.33 18.08 -16.49
C THR A 221 -19.74 19.56 -16.51
N HIS A 222 -18.79 20.45 -16.21
CA HIS A 222 -19.05 21.91 -16.18
C HIS A 222 -18.69 22.63 -17.49
N GLU A 223 -18.39 21.85 -18.54
CA GLU A 223 -18.05 22.37 -19.89
C GLU A 223 -16.84 23.32 -19.86
N ARG A 224 -15.86 23.04 -18.98
CA ARG A 224 -14.66 23.86 -18.82
C ARG A 224 -13.37 23.19 -19.30
N ALA A 225 -13.44 21.98 -19.82
CA ALA A 225 -12.25 21.24 -20.24
C ALA A 225 -11.49 21.90 -21.40
N SER A 226 -12.19 22.71 -22.22
CA SER A 226 -11.56 23.42 -23.35
C SER A 226 -11.04 24.82 -23.00
N ASP A 227 -11.26 25.28 -21.76
CA ASP A 227 -10.65 26.52 -21.28
C ASP A 227 -9.13 26.34 -21.31
N PRO A 228 -8.37 27.30 -21.92
CA PRO A 228 -6.92 27.11 -22.09
C PRO A 228 -6.16 26.88 -20.78
N PHE A 229 -6.56 27.54 -19.70
CA PHE A 229 -5.89 27.36 -18.40
C PHE A 229 -6.20 25.99 -17.80
N GLN A 230 -7.44 25.52 -17.94
CA GLN A 230 -7.85 24.20 -17.45
C GLN A 230 -7.25 23.08 -18.30
N ALA A 231 -7.20 23.26 -19.62
CA ALA A 231 -6.52 22.31 -20.50
C ALA A 231 -5.04 22.15 -20.12
N SER A 232 -4.39 23.26 -19.78
CA SER A 232 -3.00 23.26 -19.31
C SER A 232 -2.84 22.46 -18.00
N ARG A 233 -3.77 22.65 -17.05
CA ARG A 233 -3.75 21.89 -15.78
C ARG A 233 -3.98 20.38 -16.02
N LEU A 234 -4.87 20.03 -16.96
CA LEU A 234 -5.06 18.62 -17.33
C LEU A 234 -3.79 18.02 -17.94
N ALA A 235 -3.07 18.80 -18.76
CA ALA A 235 -1.80 18.38 -19.33
C ALA A 235 -0.78 18.14 -18.22
N ASP A 236 -0.66 19.05 -17.26
CA ASP A 236 0.29 18.90 -16.14
C ASP A 236 -0.03 17.66 -15.30
N LEU A 237 -1.32 17.43 -14.99
CA LEU A 237 -1.75 16.24 -14.25
C LEU A 237 -1.42 14.97 -15.01
N PHE A 238 -1.66 14.95 -16.33
CA PHE A 238 -1.30 13.79 -17.16
C PHE A 238 0.21 13.51 -17.12
N LEU A 239 1.03 14.56 -17.27
CA LEU A 239 2.48 14.40 -17.28
C LEU A 239 2.98 13.82 -15.94
N LEU A 240 2.42 14.29 -14.82
CA LEU A 240 2.76 13.77 -13.49
C LEU A 240 2.31 12.30 -13.34
N ALA A 241 1.08 12.00 -13.73
CA ALA A 241 0.52 10.64 -13.64
C ALA A 241 1.29 9.67 -14.53
N GLN A 242 1.59 10.08 -15.77
CA GLN A 242 2.31 9.22 -16.72
C GLN A 242 3.76 9.02 -16.28
N GLY A 243 4.40 10.08 -15.77
CA GLY A 243 5.76 9.99 -15.23
C GLY A 243 5.84 9.01 -14.05
N ALA A 244 4.86 9.07 -13.14
CA ALA A 244 4.79 8.15 -12.01
C ALA A 244 4.63 6.70 -12.48
N ALA A 245 3.73 6.46 -13.45
CA ALA A 245 3.53 5.12 -14.00
C ALA A 245 4.80 4.61 -14.71
N ALA A 246 5.50 5.48 -15.44
CA ALA A 246 6.76 5.13 -16.11
C ALA A 246 7.83 4.75 -15.08
N SER A 247 7.91 5.48 -13.97
CA SER A 247 8.85 5.19 -12.88
C SER A 247 8.60 3.79 -12.30
N ILE A 248 7.35 3.41 -12.12
CA ILE A 248 6.99 2.06 -11.64
C ILE A 248 7.46 0.99 -12.65
N ARG A 249 7.17 1.20 -13.95
CA ARG A 249 7.57 0.23 -15.00
C ARG A 249 9.08 0.05 -15.04
N ASP A 250 9.82 1.15 -15.04
CA ASP A 250 11.29 1.14 -15.10
C ASP A 250 11.86 0.40 -13.89
N THR A 251 11.40 0.73 -12.69
CA THR A 251 11.91 0.15 -11.46
C THR A 251 11.60 -1.35 -11.39
N ALA A 252 10.38 -1.76 -11.77
CA ALA A 252 10.00 -3.18 -11.80
C ALA A 252 10.83 -3.95 -12.83
N GLY A 253 11.09 -3.35 -13.99
CA GLY A 253 11.94 -3.96 -15.02
C GLY A 253 13.36 -4.17 -14.56
N ALA A 254 13.92 -3.16 -13.91
CA ALA A 254 15.32 -3.19 -13.45
C ALA A 254 15.52 -4.10 -12.23
N TRP A 255 14.45 -4.50 -11.55
CA TRP A 255 14.55 -5.31 -10.32
C TRP A 255 15.33 -6.61 -10.53
N PHE A 256 15.23 -7.22 -11.72
CA PHE A 256 15.76 -8.56 -11.98
C PHE A 256 17.21 -8.55 -12.53
N SER A 257 17.73 -7.38 -12.86
CA SER A 257 19.06 -7.29 -13.52
C SER A 257 20.12 -6.60 -12.67
N GLY A 258 19.75 -5.97 -11.57
CA GLY A 258 20.68 -5.19 -10.75
C GLY A 258 21.19 -5.91 -9.53
N THR A 259 22.20 -5.33 -8.91
CA THR A 259 22.65 -5.72 -7.56
C THR A 259 21.60 -5.31 -6.53
N ASP A 260 21.70 -5.83 -5.32
CA ASP A 260 20.78 -5.42 -4.24
C ASP A 260 20.89 -3.93 -3.95
N ALA A 261 22.10 -3.36 -4.00
CA ALA A 261 22.29 -1.92 -3.80
C ALA A 261 21.56 -1.11 -4.88
N GLU A 262 21.65 -1.53 -6.14
CA GLU A 262 20.92 -0.87 -7.25
C GLU A 262 19.42 -1.01 -7.07
N ARG A 263 18.93 -2.21 -6.75
CA ARG A 263 17.50 -2.46 -6.53
C ARG A 263 16.93 -1.51 -5.46
N LEU A 264 17.61 -1.43 -4.31
CA LEU A 264 17.15 -0.60 -3.19
C LEU A 264 17.22 0.88 -3.52
N ALA A 265 18.28 1.32 -4.22
CA ALA A 265 18.42 2.73 -4.62
C ALA A 265 17.34 3.11 -5.63
N ARG A 266 17.04 2.23 -6.61
CA ARG A 266 15.98 2.50 -7.61
C ARG A 266 14.60 2.56 -6.97
N VAL A 267 14.30 1.65 -6.04
CA VAL A 267 13.01 1.69 -5.32
C VAL A 267 12.89 2.97 -4.49
N SER A 268 13.98 3.37 -3.79
CA SER A 268 14.00 4.63 -3.05
C SER A 268 13.77 5.83 -3.97
N ALA A 269 14.42 5.86 -5.13
CA ALA A 269 14.25 6.93 -6.11
C ALA A 269 12.82 6.99 -6.63
N ALA A 270 12.24 5.84 -6.97
CA ALA A 270 10.86 5.76 -7.47
C ALA A 270 9.86 6.28 -6.44
N ARG A 271 9.96 5.83 -5.18
CA ARG A 271 9.01 6.29 -4.15
C ARG A 271 9.11 7.80 -3.91
N LEU A 272 10.34 8.36 -3.92
CA LEU A 272 10.55 9.79 -3.73
C LEU A 272 10.02 10.61 -4.91
N SER A 273 10.30 10.17 -6.13
CA SER A 273 9.82 10.82 -7.36
C SER A 273 8.30 10.84 -7.41
N ILE A 274 7.68 9.69 -7.10
CA ILE A 274 6.21 9.58 -7.10
C ILE A 274 5.60 10.46 -6.00
N ALA A 275 6.21 10.50 -4.81
CA ALA A 275 5.74 11.37 -3.73
C ALA A 275 5.79 12.84 -4.15
N GLY A 276 6.88 13.28 -4.79
CA GLY A 276 7.01 14.64 -5.30
C GLY A 276 5.96 14.95 -6.37
N SER A 277 5.73 14.01 -7.29
CA SER A 277 4.69 14.14 -8.32
C SER A 277 3.30 14.25 -7.68
N ALA A 278 3.04 13.44 -6.65
CA ALA A 278 1.76 13.46 -5.95
C ALA A 278 1.50 14.80 -5.24
N GLU A 279 2.52 15.34 -4.57
CA GLU A 279 2.42 16.66 -3.91
C GLU A 279 2.08 17.75 -4.93
N ARG A 280 2.73 17.72 -6.10
CA ARG A 280 2.46 18.69 -7.16
C ARG A 280 1.04 18.48 -7.73
N ALA A 281 0.64 17.23 -7.95
CA ALA A 281 -0.69 16.89 -8.47
C ALA A 281 -1.81 17.36 -7.51
N LEU A 282 -1.59 17.21 -6.18
CA LEU A 282 -2.54 17.69 -5.17
C LEU A 282 -2.77 19.20 -5.31
N THR A 283 -1.72 19.98 -5.53
CA THR A 283 -1.82 21.41 -5.71
C THR A 283 -2.61 21.74 -6.98
N ILE A 284 -2.26 21.12 -8.12
CA ILE A 284 -2.91 21.39 -9.41
C ILE A 284 -4.39 21.01 -9.37
N ALA A 285 -4.73 19.88 -8.75
CA ALA A 285 -6.13 19.44 -8.65
C ALA A 285 -6.98 20.46 -7.89
N GLN A 286 -6.45 21.01 -6.80
CA GLN A 286 -7.14 22.03 -6.01
C GLN A 286 -7.30 23.32 -6.82
N GLU A 287 -6.28 23.75 -7.57
CA GLU A 287 -6.36 24.92 -8.43
C GLU A 287 -7.42 24.74 -9.54
N ALA A 288 -7.48 23.55 -10.12
CA ALA A 288 -8.38 23.27 -11.26
C ALA A 288 -9.84 23.30 -10.85
N VAL A 289 -10.18 22.68 -9.72
CA VAL A 289 -11.58 22.58 -9.27
C VAL A 289 -11.96 23.75 -8.36
N GLY A 290 -11.02 24.24 -7.57
CA GLY A 290 -11.25 25.33 -6.63
C GLY A 290 -12.00 24.86 -5.39
N LEU A 291 -12.60 25.80 -4.67
CA LEU A 291 -13.29 25.53 -3.40
C LEU A 291 -14.33 24.40 -3.48
N PRO A 292 -15.12 24.24 -4.57
CA PRO A 292 -16.06 23.10 -4.63
C PRO A 292 -15.40 21.74 -4.44
N GLY A 293 -14.15 21.56 -4.86
CA GLY A 293 -13.41 20.30 -4.74
C GLY A 293 -13.05 19.93 -3.30
N LEU A 294 -13.22 20.88 -2.36
CA LEU A 294 -12.91 20.68 -0.95
C LEU A 294 -14.16 20.44 -0.09
N PHE A 295 -15.35 20.47 -0.70
CA PHE A 295 -16.56 20.05 0.00
C PHE A 295 -16.56 18.53 0.15
N LEU A 296 -16.96 18.02 1.31
CA LEU A 296 -16.95 16.58 1.60
C LEU A 296 -17.84 15.77 0.62
N SER A 297 -18.83 16.44 0.00
CA SER A 297 -19.69 15.81 -1.01
C SER A 297 -19.04 15.69 -2.39
N HIS A 298 -17.92 16.37 -2.63
CA HIS A 298 -17.23 16.33 -3.93
C HIS A 298 -16.25 15.14 -3.95
N PRO A 299 -16.22 14.35 -5.03
CA PRO A 299 -15.31 13.19 -5.09
C PRO A 299 -13.82 13.52 -4.90
N LEU A 300 -13.40 14.72 -5.29
CA LEU A 300 -12.00 15.15 -5.16
C LEU A 300 -11.55 15.29 -3.69
N ALA A 301 -12.47 15.72 -2.80
CA ALA A 301 -12.12 15.98 -1.40
C ALA A 301 -11.53 14.73 -0.72
N ALA A 302 -12.18 13.58 -0.87
CA ALA A 302 -11.68 12.33 -0.29
C ALA A 302 -10.35 11.91 -0.91
N LYS A 303 -10.21 12.05 -2.23
CA LYS A 303 -8.97 11.69 -2.93
C LYS A 303 -7.79 12.55 -2.45
N ILE A 304 -8.02 13.85 -2.26
CA ILE A 304 -6.99 14.76 -1.72
C ILE A 304 -6.59 14.33 -0.31
N ALA A 305 -7.57 14.18 0.58
CA ALA A 305 -7.32 13.85 1.99
C ALA A 305 -6.62 12.48 2.12
N ASP A 306 -7.09 11.50 1.37
CA ASP A 306 -6.51 10.15 1.41
C ASP A 306 -5.06 10.15 0.92
N LEU A 307 -4.78 10.82 -0.20
CA LEU A 307 -3.41 10.84 -0.74
C LEU A 307 -2.46 11.61 0.19
N MET A 308 -2.90 12.74 0.74
CA MET A 308 -2.10 13.52 1.70
C MET A 308 -1.65 12.66 2.88
N VAL A 309 -2.54 11.84 3.42
CA VAL A 309 -2.23 10.98 4.56
C VAL A 309 -1.34 9.80 4.12
N TYR A 310 -1.70 9.13 3.03
CA TYR A 310 -1.00 7.92 2.59
C TYR A 310 0.45 8.21 2.16
N LEU A 311 0.72 9.40 1.64
CA LEU A 311 2.10 9.78 1.26
C LEU A 311 3.06 9.86 2.46
N ARG A 312 2.56 9.96 3.70
CA ARG A 312 3.41 10.06 4.90
C ARG A 312 3.99 8.70 5.28
N GLN A 313 4.78 8.11 4.38
CA GLN A 313 5.49 6.85 4.63
C GLN A 313 6.79 7.11 5.41
N PRO A 314 7.27 6.12 6.19
CA PRO A 314 8.44 6.34 7.05
C PRO A 314 9.72 6.72 6.32
N ALA A 315 10.55 7.49 6.98
CA ALA A 315 11.96 7.73 6.66
C ALA A 315 12.25 8.30 5.27
N PRO A 316 11.52 9.34 4.80
CA PRO A 316 11.83 9.90 3.47
C PRO A 316 13.25 10.45 3.37
N ASP A 317 13.78 11.00 4.44
CA ASP A 317 15.15 11.56 4.42
C ASP A 317 16.21 10.47 4.29
N ALA A 318 15.98 9.30 4.92
CA ALA A 318 16.89 8.16 4.78
C ALA A 318 16.90 7.63 3.32
N HIS A 319 15.74 7.61 2.68
CA HIS A 319 15.66 7.23 1.26
C HIS A 319 16.32 8.25 0.35
N ARG A 320 16.15 9.55 0.66
CA ARG A 320 16.81 10.62 -0.09
C ARG A 320 18.34 10.53 0.04
N PHE A 321 18.80 10.26 1.25
CA PHE A 321 20.25 10.07 1.52
C PHE A 321 20.77 8.86 0.72
N ARG A 322 20.05 7.73 0.74
CA ARG A 322 20.42 6.51 -0.03
C ARG A 322 20.58 6.82 -1.52
N VAL A 323 19.62 7.55 -2.09
CA VAL A 323 19.67 7.90 -3.52
C VAL A 323 20.89 8.79 -3.79
N GLY A 324 21.11 9.80 -2.96
CA GLY A 324 22.25 10.71 -3.13
C GLY A 324 23.58 9.97 -3.07
N GLN A 325 23.74 9.06 -2.12
CA GLN A 325 24.96 8.24 -2.03
C GLN A 325 25.12 7.33 -3.25
N ALA A 326 24.03 6.68 -3.69
CA ALA A 326 24.08 5.79 -4.85
C ALA A 326 24.50 6.55 -6.12
N VAL A 327 24.06 7.80 -6.27
CA VAL A 327 24.49 8.65 -7.39
C VAL A 327 25.98 8.99 -7.26
N ALA A 328 26.42 9.40 -6.07
CA ALA A 328 27.82 9.75 -5.83
C ALA A 328 28.77 8.58 -6.06
N GLU A 329 28.32 7.36 -5.80
CA GLU A 329 29.10 6.12 -5.96
C GLU A 329 28.94 5.48 -7.35
N HIS A 330 28.23 6.11 -8.26
CA HIS A 330 27.92 5.59 -9.61
C HIS A 330 27.14 4.27 -9.59
N ILE A 331 26.42 3.99 -8.51
CA ILE A 331 25.46 2.88 -8.43
C ILE A 331 24.19 3.24 -9.22
N LEU A 332 23.78 4.52 -9.13
CA LEU A 332 22.70 5.06 -9.96
C LEU A 332 23.25 6.09 -10.93
N ASP A 333 22.88 5.96 -12.19
CA ASP A 333 23.23 6.90 -13.23
C ASP A 333 22.00 7.07 -14.13
N PRO A 334 21.69 8.31 -14.58
CA PRO A 334 20.57 8.49 -15.50
C PRO A 334 20.89 7.81 -16.83
N ILE A 335 19.99 6.96 -17.27
CA ILE A 335 20.14 6.23 -18.54
C ILE A 335 18.83 6.29 -19.33
N LEU A 336 18.94 6.23 -20.67
CA LEU A 336 17.80 6.18 -21.57
C LEU A 336 17.46 4.74 -21.90
#